data_df0d2f25545245ea6ce4d57d03bb62a9
#
_entry.id   df0d2f25545245ea6ce4d57d03bb62a9
#
_cell.length_a   1.000
_cell.length_b   1.000
_cell.length_c   1.000
_cell.angle_alpha   90.00
_cell.angle_beta   90.00
_cell.angle_gamma   90.00
#
_symmetry.space_group_name_H-M   'P 1'
#
loop_
_entity.id
_entity.type
_entity.pdbx_description
1 polymer ?
#
loop_
_entity_poly.entity_id
_entity_poly.type
_entity_poly.pdbx_seq_one_letter_code
_entity_poly.pdbx_strand_id
1 'polypeptide(L)'
;MRTMLLSFKPEWYNRIKDGSKIFEYRRTFPDEEIMAYMYVSSPMKMIVGRIHLGRRIDINTWKEQYKDDMEVCERIDDFISRHTYAMPVLSFQMTKEIDLGTLRKFNTRFVCPQMYYYLENYPELFDYIKHTAADIGEPRINSFENIDKEDICRKQY
;
A
#
# COMPACT_ATOMS: atom_id res chain seq x y z
N MET A 1 7.24 -14.76 3.38
CA MET A 1 6.72 -13.38 3.28
C MET A 1 5.43 -13.28 4.06
N ARG A 2 5.35 -12.33 4.97
CA ARG A 2 4.14 -12.13 5.76
C ARG A 2 3.08 -11.36 4.96
N THR A 3 1.84 -11.54 5.35
CA THR A 3 0.69 -10.90 4.71
C THR A 3 -0.03 -10.02 5.74
N MET A 4 -0.39 -8.82 5.33
CA MET A 4 -1.13 -7.92 6.20
C MET A 4 -2.44 -7.46 5.57
N LEU A 5 -3.34 -6.97 6.39
CA LEU A 5 -4.47 -6.17 5.97
C LEU A 5 -4.08 -4.72 6.18
N LEU A 6 -4.07 -3.92 5.13
CA LEU A 6 -3.54 -2.56 5.10
C LEU A 6 -4.62 -1.59 4.67
N SER A 7 -4.81 -0.52 5.42
CA SER A 7 -5.82 0.49 5.14
C SER A 7 -5.33 1.53 4.14
N PHE A 8 -6.21 1.91 3.23
CA PHE A 8 -5.98 2.96 2.23
C PHE A 8 -7.17 3.91 2.15
N LYS A 9 -6.88 5.18 1.89
CA LYS A 9 -7.92 6.11 1.44
C LYS A 9 -8.24 5.81 -0.03
N PRO A 10 -9.50 6.08 -0.49
CA PRO A 10 -9.89 5.79 -1.87
C PRO A 10 -8.99 6.45 -2.92
N GLU A 11 -8.55 7.68 -2.67
CA GLU A 11 -7.69 8.42 -3.61
C GLU A 11 -6.35 7.70 -3.84
N TRP A 12 -5.73 7.17 -2.79
CA TRP A 12 -4.45 6.44 -2.91
C TRP A 12 -4.64 5.09 -3.59
N TYR A 13 -5.71 4.38 -3.25
CA TYR A 13 -6.08 3.14 -3.93
C TYR A 13 -6.22 3.35 -5.43
N ASN A 14 -6.96 4.38 -5.84
CA ASN A 14 -7.18 4.64 -7.26
C ASN A 14 -5.88 4.90 -8.01
N ARG A 15 -4.93 5.60 -7.41
CA ARG A 15 -3.63 5.89 -8.02
C ARG A 15 -2.70 4.68 -8.06
N ILE A 16 -2.79 3.80 -7.09
CA ILE A 16 -2.07 2.52 -7.12
C ILE A 16 -2.65 1.65 -8.24
N LYS A 17 -3.96 1.59 -8.32
CA LYS A 17 -4.68 0.81 -9.33
C LYS A 17 -4.36 1.25 -10.76
N ASP A 18 -4.33 2.56 -11.01
CA ASP A 18 -4.05 3.09 -12.36
C ASP A 18 -2.55 3.15 -12.68
N GLY A 19 -1.68 2.86 -11.73
CA GLY A 19 -0.24 2.83 -11.91
C GLY A 19 0.47 4.17 -11.76
N SER A 20 -0.25 5.25 -11.44
CA SER A 20 0.36 6.57 -11.26
C SER A 20 1.11 6.70 -9.94
N LYS A 21 0.75 5.89 -8.93
CA LYS A 21 1.43 5.84 -7.63
C LYS A 21 2.19 4.52 -7.53
N ILE A 22 3.52 4.59 -7.58
CA ILE A 22 4.37 3.39 -7.53
C ILE A 22 5.11 3.23 -6.19
N PHE A 23 4.92 4.16 -5.25
CA PHE A 23 5.43 4.07 -3.90
C PHE A 23 4.31 4.31 -2.90
N GLU A 24 4.27 3.50 -1.84
CA GLU A 24 3.45 3.74 -0.65
C GLU A 24 4.33 4.41 0.40
N TYR A 25 3.81 5.42 1.10
CA TYR A 25 4.56 6.18 2.09
C TYR A 25 3.96 6.00 3.47
N ARG A 26 4.79 5.65 4.45
CA ARG A 26 4.35 5.45 5.84
C ARG A 26 5.39 6.01 6.81
N ARG A 27 4.92 6.43 7.98
CA ARG A 27 5.82 6.87 9.05
C ARG A 27 6.52 5.67 9.68
N THR A 28 5.81 4.58 9.86
CA THR A 28 6.34 3.32 10.39
C THR A 28 5.91 2.18 9.47
N PHE A 29 6.83 1.28 9.20
CA PHE A 29 6.56 0.09 8.39
C PHE A 29 7.66 -0.93 8.64
N PRO A 30 7.37 -2.26 8.62
CA PRO A 30 8.41 -3.25 8.80
C PRO A 30 9.41 -3.26 7.65
N ASP A 31 10.66 -3.65 7.94
CA ASP A 31 11.73 -3.72 6.94
C ASP A 31 11.77 -5.11 6.30
N GLU A 32 10.75 -5.42 5.55
CA GLU A 32 10.62 -6.70 4.84
C GLU A 32 9.66 -6.54 3.66
N GLU A 33 9.75 -7.44 2.69
CA GLU A 33 8.73 -7.53 1.65
C GLU A 33 7.42 -7.99 2.27
N ILE A 34 6.31 -7.37 1.86
CA ILE A 34 4.98 -7.64 2.39
C ILE A 34 3.99 -7.86 1.26
N MET A 35 3.17 -8.89 1.40
CA MET A 35 1.93 -9.01 0.63
C MET A 35 0.82 -8.36 1.45
N ALA A 36 0.05 -7.45 0.86
CA ALA A 36 -1.00 -6.76 1.59
C ALA A 36 -2.33 -6.81 0.85
N TYR A 37 -3.38 -7.26 1.54
CA TYR A 37 -4.74 -7.02 1.07
C TYR A 37 -5.11 -5.58 1.40
N MET A 38 -5.75 -4.90 0.46
CA MET A 38 -6.08 -3.49 0.54
C MET A 38 -7.51 -3.30 1.04
N TYR A 39 -7.64 -2.81 2.27
CA TYR A 39 -8.92 -2.35 2.79
C TYR A 39 -9.04 -0.86 2.48
N VAL A 40 -10.02 -0.48 1.67
CA VAL A 40 -10.25 0.91 1.30
C VAL A 40 -11.35 1.48 2.18
N SER A 41 -11.04 2.59 2.85
CA SER A 41 -11.92 3.23 3.82
C SER A 41 -13.13 3.91 3.16
N SER A 42 -14.00 4.48 3.99
CA SER A 42 -15.20 5.19 3.53
C SER A 42 -14.92 6.10 2.31
N PRO A 43 -15.82 6.13 1.32
CA PRO A 43 -17.13 5.49 1.30
C PRO A 43 -17.15 4.02 0.86
N MET A 44 -16.04 3.48 0.35
CA MET A 44 -15.98 2.12 -0.19
C MET A 44 -16.16 1.05 0.87
N LYS A 45 -15.41 1.11 1.95
CA LYS A 45 -15.47 0.16 3.09
C LYS A 45 -15.41 -1.29 2.66
N MET A 46 -14.34 -1.66 1.91
CA MET A 46 -14.20 -3.01 1.38
C MET A 46 -12.75 -3.37 1.09
N ILE A 47 -12.46 -4.67 1.08
CA ILE A 47 -11.23 -5.20 0.52
C ILE A 47 -11.42 -5.27 -0.99
N VAL A 48 -10.47 -4.74 -1.77
CA VAL A 48 -10.63 -4.56 -3.21
C VAL A 48 -9.46 -5.08 -4.04
N GLY A 49 -8.37 -5.43 -3.41
CA GLY A 49 -7.19 -5.86 -4.13
C GLY A 49 -6.06 -6.28 -3.21
N ARG A 50 -4.96 -6.64 -3.83
CA ARG A 50 -3.75 -7.10 -3.14
C ARG A 50 -2.54 -6.47 -3.79
N ILE A 51 -1.61 -5.98 -2.99
CA ILE A 51 -0.35 -5.41 -3.46
C ILE A 51 0.83 -6.18 -2.90
N HIS A 52 1.92 -6.22 -3.68
CA HIS A 52 3.22 -6.68 -3.23
C HIS A 52 4.10 -5.46 -3.01
N LEU A 53 4.49 -5.22 -1.77
CA LEU A 53 5.36 -4.12 -1.39
C LEU A 53 6.78 -4.62 -1.21
N GLY A 54 7.73 -3.93 -1.82
CA GLY A 54 9.14 -4.16 -1.58
C GLY A 54 9.58 -3.62 -0.23
N ARG A 55 10.83 -3.91 0.15
CA ARG A 55 11.40 -3.46 1.42
C ARG A 55 11.37 -1.94 1.48
N ARG A 56 11.20 -1.42 2.70
CA ARG A 56 11.13 0.02 2.93
C ARG A 56 12.43 0.72 2.58
N ILE A 57 12.30 1.92 2.05
CA ILE A 57 13.40 2.83 1.73
C ILE A 57 13.25 4.03 2.66
N ASP A 58 14.34 4.43 3.32
CA ASP A 58 14.34 5.67 4.09
C ASP A 58 14.33 6.83 3.11
N ILE A 59 13.33 7.71 3.21
CA ILE A 59 13.15 8.84 2.30
C ILE A 59 14.36 9.78 2.33
N ASN A 60 15.06 9.87 3.45
CA ASN A 60 16.29 10.66 3.57
C ASN A 60 17.38 10.23 2.58
N THR A 61 17.42 8.97 2.17
CA THR A 61 18.40 8.51 1.18
C THR A 61 18.22 9.20 -0.17
N TRP A 62 16.98 9.50 -0.53
CA TRP A 62 16.70 10.27 -1.76
C TRP A 62 17.14 11.71 -1.64
N LYS A 63 17.10 12.31 -0.46
CA LYS A 63 17.56 13.67 -0.24
C LYS A 63 19.05 13.80 -0.55
N GLU A 64 19.85 12.82 -0.16
CA GLU A 64 21.27 12.79 -0.51
C GLU A 64 21.47 12.58 -2.02
N GLN A 65 20.70 11.68 -2.61
CA GLN A 65 20.78 11.39 -4.06
C GLN A 65 20.45 12.60 -4.92
N TYR A 66 19.48 13.42 -4.51
CA TYR A 66 19.00 14.58 -5.26
C TYR A 66 19.42 15.92 -4.64
N LYS A 67 20.51 15.94 -3.88
CA LYS A 67 20.94 17.11 -3.11
C LYS A 67 21.16 18.38 -3.94
N ASP A 68 21.47 18.24 -5.24
CA ASP A 68 21.71 19.35 -6.13
C ASP A 68 20.44 19.84 -6.86
N ASP A 69 19.29 19.22 -6.60
CA ASP A 69 17.99 19.60 -7.17
C ASP A 69 17.10 20.18 -6.07
N MET A 70 17.01 21.51 -6.02
CA MET A 70 16.28 22.21 -4.96
C MET A 70 14.80 21.88 -4.93
N GLU A 71 14.16 21.77 -6.10
CA GLU A 71 12.73 21.46 -6.20
C GLU A 71 12.43 20.07 -5.63
N VAL A 72 13.25 19.08 -5.98
CA VAL A 72 13.10 17.72 -5.47
C VAL A 72 13.36 17.69 -3.97
N CYS A 73 14.39 18.39 -3.48
CA CYS A 73 14.68 18.46 -2.05
C CYS A 73 13.53 19.07 -1.26
N GLU A 74 12.87 20.07 -1.76
CA GLU A 74 11.70 20.67 -1.10
C GLU A 74 10.54 19.68 -1.00
N ARG A 75 10.28 18.92 -2.07
CA ARG A 75 9.25 17.87 -2.03
C ARG A 75 9.59 16.77 -1.03
N ILE A 76 10.87 16.35 -1.00
CA ILE A 76 11.33 15.35 -0.05
C ILE A 76 11.17 15.85 1.39
N ASP A 77 11.54 17.08 1.67
CA ASP A 77 11.38 17.67 3.00
C ASP A 77 9.91 17.72 3.43
N ASP A 78 9.01 18.05 2.52
CA ASP A 78 7.58 18.01 2.79
C ASP A 78 7.11 16.60 3.14
N PHE A 79 7.57 15.58 2.42
CA PHE A 79 7.22 14.18 2.70
C PHE A 79 7.79 13.70 4.03
N ILE A 80 9.05 14.06 4.34
CA ILE A 80 9.71 13.68 5.60
C ILE A 80 8.94 14.21 6.81
N SER A 81 8.29 15.36 6.69
CA SER A 81 7.49 15.93 7.78
C SER A 81 6.31 15.01 8.18
N ARG A 82 5.87 14.13 7.29
CA ARG A 82 4.70 13.26 7.48
C ARG A 82 5.03 11.78 7.44
N HIS A 83 6.07 11.38 6.72
CA HIS A 83 6.44 10.00 6.47
C HIS A 83 7.94 9.79 6.64
N THR A 84 8.33 8.58 7.02
CA THR A 84 9.74 8.19 7.14
C THR A 84 10.17 7.28 5.99
N TYR A 85 9.26 6.41 5.56
CA TYR A 85 9.58 5.34 4.61
C TYR A 85 8.73 5.37 3.37
N ALA A 86 9.32 4.94 2.27
CA ALA A 86 8.65 4.64 1.03
C ALA A 86 8.85 3.15 0.72
N MET A 87 7.78 2.48 0.31
CA MET A 87 7.83 1.09 -0.13
C MET A 87 7.46 1.02 -1.60
N PRO A 88 8.31 0.43 -2.45
CA PRO A 88 7.94 0.27 -3.85
C PRO A 88 6.75 -0.67 -3.98
N VAL A 89 5.74 -0.24 -4.73
CA VAL A 89 4.60 -1.09 -5.09
C VAL A 89 5.03 -1.95 -6.27
N LEU A 90 5.51 -3.15 -5.98
CA LEU A 90 6.06 -4.05 -7.01
C LEU A 90 4.98 -4.57 -7.94
N SER A 91 3.80 -4.86 -7.40
CA SER A 91 2.65 -5.28 -8.20
C SER A 91 1.33 -4.93 -7.53
N PHE A 92 0.29 -4.83 -8.34
CA PHE A 92 -1.09 -4.68 -7.90
C PHE A 92 -1.95 -5.74 -8.57
N GLN A 93 -2.74 -6.46 -7.77
CA GLN A 93 -3.68 -7.48 -8.22
C GLN A 93 -5.10 -7.08 -7.81
N MET A 94 -5.97 -6.91 -8.79
CA MET A 94 -7.39 -6.74 -8.51
C MET A 94 -7.98 -8.04 -8.00
N THR A 95 -8.85 -7.98 -7.01
CA THR A 95 -9.53 -9.14 -6.46
C THR A 95 -11.05 -8.91 -6.42
N LYS A 96 -11.79 -10.00 -6.24
CA LYS A 96 -13.20 -9.87 -5.87
C LYS A 96 -13.31 -9.07 -4.58
N GLU A 97 -14.32 -8.22 -4.49
CA GLU A 97 -14.53 -7.32 -3.37
C GLU A 97 -15.14 -8.07 -2.19
N ILE A 98 -14.73 -7.68 -0.98
CA ILE A 98 -15.36 -8.14 0.25
C ILE A 98 -15.72 -6.89 1.06
N ASP A 99 -17.01 -6.57 1.12
CA ASP A 99 -17.46 -5.39 1.85
C ASP A 99 -17.43 -5.59 3.37
N LEU A 100 -17.48 -4.48 4.11
CA LEU A 100 -17.43 -4.51 5.57
C LEU A 100 -18.58 -5.33 6.18
N GLY A 101 -19.79 -5.23 5.61
CA GLY A 101 -20.93 -6.00 6.08
C GLY A 101 -20.68 -7.49 5.98
N THR A 102 -20.11 -7.95 4.86
CA THR A 102 -19.77 -9.36 4.66
C THR A 102 -18.67 -9.80 5.61
N LEU A 103 -17.64 -8.98 5.83
CA LEU A 103 -16.58 -9.27 6.80
C LEU A 103 -17.14 -9.43 8.21
N ARG A 104 -18.07 -8.57 8.61
CA ARG A 104 -18.72 -8.64 9.94
C ARG A 104 -19.71 -9.78 10.09
N LYS A 105 -20.28 -10.28 9.00
CA LYS A 105 -21.06 -11.53 9.01
C LYS A 105 -20.18 -12.73 9.27
N PHE A 106 -18.98 -12.74 8.67
CA PHE A 106 -18.00 -13.79 8.92
C PHE A 106 -17.47 -13.72 10.36
N ASN A 107 -17.12 -12.54 10.83
CA ASN A 107 -16.61 -12.31 12.18
C ASN A 107 -17.19 -11.00 12.71
N THR A 108 -18.13 -11.11 13.67
CA THR A 108 -18.80 -9.94 14.26
C THR A 108 -17.84 -8.99 14.96
N ARG A 109 -16.64 -9.46 15.33
CA ARG A 109 -15.59 -8.67 15.98
C ARG A 109 -14.58 -8.10 14.98
N PHE A 110 -14.84 -8.23 13.68
CA PHE A 110 -13.93 -7.68 12.67
C PHE A 110 -13.71 -6.19 12.89
N VAL A 111 -12.45 -5.78 12.94
CA VAL A 111 -12.04 -4.38 13.09
C VAL A 111 -11.24 -3.99 11.86
N CYS A 112 -11.65 -2.89 11.23
CA CYS A 112 -10.87 -2.29 10.14
C CYS A 112 -9.53 -1.84 10.70
N PRO A 113 -8.41 -2.14 10.04
CA PRO A 113 -7.13 -1.67 10.52
C PRO A 113 -7.06 -0.14 10.44
N GLN A 114 -6.57 0.51 11.50
CA GLN A 114 -6.27 1.95 11.45
C GLN A 114 -5.06 2.21 10.55
N MET A 115 -4.05 1.35 10.65
CA MET A 115 -2.88 1.33 9.79
C MET A 115 -2.79 -0.04 9.11
N TYR A 116 -2.37 -1.05 9.85
CA TYR A 116 -2.32 -2.42 9.37
C TYR A 116 -2.29 -3.41 10.54
N TYR A 117 -2.58 -4.68 10.26
CA TYR A 117 -2.23 -5.79 11.12
C TYR A 117 -1.89 -7.03 10.29
N TYR A 118 -1.11 -7.93 10.88
CA TYR A 118 -0.71 -9.15 10.21
C TYR A 118 -1.84 -10.19 10.22
N LEU A 119 -2.17 -10.70 9.04
CA LEU A 119 -3.22 -11.70 8.90
C LEU A 119 -2.81 -13.06 9.46
N GLU A 120 -1.50 -13.34 9.57
CA GLU A 120 -1.02 -14.55 10.24
C GLU A 120 -1.47 -14.63 11.70
N ASN A 121 -1.73 -13.50 12.34
CA ASN A 121 -2.26 -13.45 13.71
C ASN A 121 -3.76 -13.77 13.78
N TYR A 122 -4.44 -13.86 12.64
CA TYR A 122 -5.87 -14.13 12.52
C TYR A 122 -6.10 -15.20 11.44
N PRO A 123 -5.71 -16.47 11.71
CA PRO A 123 -5.67 -17.49 10.64
C PRO A 123 -7.02 -17.75 9.97
N GLU A 124 -8.11 -17.72 10.72
CA GLU A 124 -9.45 -17.93 10.16
C GLU A 124 -9.86 -16.80 9.22
N LEU A 125 -9.59 -15.56 9.62
CA LEU A 125 -9.84 -14.38 8.78
C LEU A 125 -8.97 -14.41 7.53
N PHE A 126 -7.70 -14.75 7.70
CA PHE A 126 -6.75 -14.83 6.58
C PHE A 126 -7.23 -15.86 5.56
N ASP A 127 -7.62 -17.03 6.03
CA ASP A 127 -8.12 -18.09 5.17
C ASP A 127 -9.39 -17.66 4.42
N TYR A 128 -10.30 -17.04 5.14
CA TYR A 128 -11.54 -16.51 4.55
C TYR A 128 -11.25 -15.48 3.44
N ILE A 129 -10.35 -14.53 3.71
CA ILE A 129 -9.98 -13.49 2.73
C ILE A 129 -9.33 -14.13 1.50
N LYS A 130 -8.40 -15.05 1.67
CA LYS A 130 -7.75 -15.74 0.55
C LYS A 130 -8.73 -16.44 -0.38
N HIS A 131 -9.72 -17.11 0.20
CA HIS A 131 -10.72 -17.85 -0.59
C HIS A 131 -11.75 -16.92 -1.23
N THR A 132 -12.14 -15.85 -0.53
CA THR A 132 -13.21 -14.96 -0.98
C THR A 132 -12.73 -13.89 -1.93
N ALA A 133 -11.55 -13.31 -1.67
CA ALA A 133 -10.94 -12.29 -2.52
C ALA A 133 -10.11 -12.92 -3.64
N ALA A 134 -10.78 -13.69 -4.50
CA ALA A 134 -10.12 -14.33 -5.64
C ALA A 134 -9.60 -13.29 -6.64
N ASP A 135 -8.49 -13.59 -7.28
CA ASP A 135 -7.87 -12.72 -8.26
C ASP A 135 -8.77 -12.49 -9.47
N ILE A 136 -8.78 -11.25 -9.97
CA ILE A 136 -9.49 -10.86 -11.19
C ILE A 136 -8.46 -10.31 -12.18
N GLY A 137 -8.29 -11.00 -13.31
CA GLY A 137 -7.37 -10.58 -14.37
C GLY A 137 -5.90 -10.71 -13.98
N GLU A 138 -5.06 -10.14 -14.83
CA GLU A 138 -3.61 -10.17 -14.64
C GLU A 138 -3.15 -9.06 -13.70
N PRO A 139 -2.08 -9.30 -12.91
CA PRO A 139 -1.52 -8.26 -12.07
C PRO A 139 -0.84 -7.18 -12.91
N ARG A 140 -0.90 -5.94 -12.44
CA ARG A 140 -0.04 -4.87 -12.94
C ARG A 140 1.31 -4.99 -12.25
N ILE A 141 2.38 -5.11 -13.03
CA ILE A 141 3.74 -5.16 -12.52
C ILE A 141 4.41 -3.82 -12.84
N ASN A 142 4.91 -3.14 -11.80
CA ASN A 142 5.63 -1.88 -11.97
C ASN A 142 7.11 -2.14 -12.18
N SER A 143 7.74 -1.31 -13.03
CA SER A 143 9.18 -1.35 -13.26
C SER A 143 9.85 -0.24 -12.46
N PHE A 144 11.02 -0.56 -11.85
CA PHE A 144 11.81 0.39 -11.07
C PHE A 144 13.20 0.60 -11.67
N GLU A 145 13.41 0.16 -12.92
CA GLU A 145 14.71 0.29 -13.59
C GLU A 145 15.04 1.73 -13.97
N ASN A 146 14.04 2.54 -14.32
CA ASN A 146 14.20 3.89 -14.81
C ASN A 146 13.45 4.91 -13.95
N ILE A 147 13.60 4.81 -12.63
CA ILE A 147 12.99 5.75 -11.70
C ILE A 147 13.69 7.10 -11.82
N ASP A 148 12.90 8.15 -12.02
CA ASP A 148 13.41 9.52 -12.06
C ASP A 148 12.82 10.36 -10.92
N LYS A 149 13.23 11.62 -10.85
CA LYS A 149 12.81 12.53 -9.80
C LYS A 149 11.30 12.78 -9.75
N GLU A 150 10.58 12.58 -10.86
CA GLU A 150 9.14 12.78 -10.90
C GLU A 150 8.37 11.61 -10.31
N ASP A 151 9.02 10.48 -10.11
CA ASP A 151 8.39 9.27 -9.56
C ASP A 151 8.36 9.26 -8.03
N ILE A 152 9.13 10.12 -7.37
CA ILE A 152 9.29 10.12 -5.91
C ILE A 152 8.67 11.36 -5.29
N CYS A 153 8.06 11.19 -4.11
CA CYS A 153 7.53 12.28 -3.29
C CYS A 153 6.65 13.27 -4.08
N ARG A 154 5.74 12.74 -4.89
CA ARG A 154 4.87 13.57 -5.74
C ARG A 154 3.88 14.34 -4.88
N LYS A 155 3.69 15.64 -5.19
CA LYS A 155 2.86 16.56 -4.38
C LYS A 155 1.41 16.13 -4.21
N GLN A 156 0.85 15.41 -5.17
CA GLN A 156 -0.54 14.94 -5.11
C GLN A 156 -0.72 13.66 -4.27
N TYR A 157 0.32 13.19 -3.64
CA TYR A 157 0.26 11.97 -2.80
C TYR A 157 0.22 12.30 -1.31
#